data_c07a022cdbcbca525e646d3c9a8e8f1e
#
_entry.id   c07a022cdbcbca525e646d3c9a8e8f1e
#
_cell.length_a   1.000
_cell.length_b   1.000
_cell.length_c   1.000
_cell.angle_alpha   90.00
_cell.angle_beta   90.00
_cell.angle_gamma   90.00
#
_symmetry.space_group_name_H-M   'P 1'
#
loop_
_entity.id
_entity.type
_entity.pdbx_description
1 polymer ?
#
loop_
_entity_poly.entity_id
_entity_poly.type
_entity_poly.pdbx_seq_one_letter_code
_entity_poly.pdbx_strand_id
1 'polypeptide(L)'
;MPLRATVTEVTIDAEKDIARFVLRCNSINGDVLCLNHARARISTSESTGLRVPAAAVHYLKEDGTEAETQGENYIPGVYVKYGNIARFCKIDPVDADHPLVTEGDYILVLPKGTDGSVSQVRLYDEIIVSGQNLYDGKLL
;
A
#
# COMPACT_ATOMS: atom_id res chain seq x y z
N MET A 1 -1.65 19.93 7.83
CA MET A 1 -1.74 20.18 6.36
C MET A 1 -0.39 19.86 5.74
N PRO A 2 -0.30 19.09 4.65
CA PRO A 2 0.96 18.82 4.00
C PRO A 2 1.51 20.09 3.33
N LEU A 3 2.80 20.33 3.50
CA LEU A 3 3.52 21.43 2.86
C LEU A 3 4.35 20.87 1.72
N ARG A 4 4.27 21.50 0.55
CA ARG A 4 5.15 21.19 -0.57
C ARG A 4 6.47 21.90 -0.39
N ALA A 5 7.56 21.17 -0.40
CA ALA A 5 8.90 21.69 -0.26
C ALA A 5 9.84 21.05 -1.28
N THR A 6 10.86 21.79 -1.66
CA THR A 6 11.94 21.27 -2.51
C THR A 6 13.18 21.07 -1.67
N VAL A 7 13.83 19.92 -1.77
CA VAL A 7 15.12 19.67 -1.12
C VAL A 7 16.17 20.48 -1.84
N THR A 8 16.85 21.39 -1.14
CA THR A 8 17.89 22.23 -1.70
C THR A 8 19.30 21.78 -1.32
N GLU A 9 19.43 21.10 -0.19
CA GLU A 9 20.71 20.59 0.30
C GLU A 9 20.51 19.33 1.12
N VAL A 10 21.41 18.38 0.98
CA VAL A 10 21.49 17.16 1.80
C VAL A 10 22.92 17.01 2.30
N THR A 11 23.11 16.97 3.61
CA THR A 11 24.39 16.70 4.26
C THR A 11 24.28 15.44 5.09
N ILE A 12 25.16 14.47 4.85
CA ILE A 12 25.19 13.20 5.58
C ILE A 12 26.42 13.19 6.49
N ASP A 13 26.21 12.99 7.78
CA ASP A 13 27.25 12.75 8.77
C ASP A 13 27.26 11.25 9.09
N ALA A 14 28.15 10.51 8.41
CA ALA A 14 28.24 9.05 8.54
C ALA A 14 28.76 8.60 9.92
N GLU A 15 29.49 9.47 10.65
CA GLU A 15 30.00 9.13 11.98
C GLU A 15 28.89 9.15 13.04
N LYS A 16 27.89 10.00 12.84
CA LYS A 16 26.75 10.17 13.77
C LYS A 16 25.46 9.52 13.29
N ASP A 17 25.48 8.91 12.11
CA ASP A 17 24.29 8.36 11.46
C ASP A 17 23.13 9.38 11.36
N ILE A 18 23.47 10.61 10.98
CA ILE A 18 22.54 11.73 10.88
C ILE A 18 22.55 12.28 9.46
N ALA A 19 21.36 12.44 8.87
CA ALA A 19 21.16 13.18 7.64
C ALA A 19 20.47 14.52 7.94
N ARG A 20 21.03 15.61 7.40
CA ARG A 20 20.44 16.95 7.47
C ARG A 20 19.90 17.34 6.12
N PHE A 21 18.65 17.75 6.08
CA PHE A 21 17.97 18.23 4.87
C PHE A 21 17.66 19.70 5.02
N VAL A 22 17.92 20.48 3.98
CA VAL A 22 17.46 21.86 3.84
C VAL A 22 16.31 21.87 2.83
N LEU A 23 15.14 22.29 3.30
CA LEU A 23 13.92 22.32 2.52
C LEU A 23 13.49 23.75 2.23
N ARG A 24 13.22 24.07 0.97
CA ARG A 24 12.66 25.35 0.56
C ARG A 24 11.16 25.19 0.31
N CYS A 25 10.36 25.97 1.02
CA CYS A 25 8.92 26.07 0.82
C CYS A 25 8.61 27.40 0.11
N ASN A 26 7.75 27.33 -0.91
CA ASN A 26 7.34 28.54 -1.67
C ASN A 26 6.13 29.25 -1.04
N SER A 27 5.48 28.62 -0.05
CA SER A 27 4.36 29.20 0.69
C SER A 27 4.56 28.99 2.18
N ILE A 28 4.30 30.03 2.96
CA ILE A 28 4.33 29.99 4.42
C ILE A 28 2.91 30.21 4.91
N ASN A 29 2.40 29.27 5.70
CA ASN A 29 1.14 29.42 6.42
C ASN A 29 1.40 29.59 7.93
N GLY A 30 0.37 29.88 8.70
CA GLY A 30 0.49 30.08 10.14
C GLY A 30 1.07 28.87 10.88
N ASP A 31 0.82 27.66 10.39
CA ASP A 31 1.32 26.41 10.98
C ASP A 31 2.85 26.30 10.85
N VAL A 32 3.42 26.78 9.73
CA VAL A 32 4.87 26.79 9.50
C VAL A 32 5.60 27.74 10.44
N LEU A 33 4.98 28.89 10.75
CA LEU A 33 5.55 29.87 11.66
C LEU A 33 5.64 29.36 13.11
N CYS A 34 4.82 28.34 13.43
CA CYS A 34 4.80 27.70 14.74
C CYS A 34 5.70 26.47 14.84
N LEU A 35 6.43 26.09 13.78
CA LEU A 35 7.31 24.91 13.73
C LEU A 35 8.63 25.14 14.49
N ASN A 36 8.55 25.56 15.73
CA ASN A 36 9.72 25.64 16.60
C ASN A 36 9.91 24.29 17.32
N HIS A 37 10.98 23.54 16.97
CA HIS A 37 11.27 22.20 17.52
C HIS A 37 10.17 21.14 17.30
N ALA A 38 9.37 21.27 16.24
CA ALA A 38 8.37 20.29 15.88
C ALA A 38 8.98 19.10 15.12
N ARG A 39 8.31 17.95 15.23
CA ARG A 39 8.62 16.78 14.40
C ARG A 39 7.91 16.92 13.07
N ALA A 40 8.64 16.77 11.98
CA ALA A 40 8.07 16.73 10.64
C ALA A 40 8.22 15.32 10.04
N ARG A 41 7.19 14.88 9.31
CA ARG A 41 7.27 13.70 8.46
C ARG A 41 7.57 14.18 7.05
N ILE A 42 8.63 13.69 6.45
CA ILE A 42 8.96 13.95 5.05
C ILE A 42 8.38 12.80 4.23
N SER A 43 7.51 13.13 3.26
CA SER A 43 6.98 12.18 2.28
C SER A 43 7.51 12.57 0.91
N THR A 44 8.17 11.63 0.23
CA THR A 44 8.77 11.84 -1.10
C THR A 44 7.82 11.50 -2.22
N SER A 45 6.77 10.73 -1.93
CA SER A 45 5.75 10.34 -2.89
C SER A 45 4.37 10.32 -2.23
N GLU A 46 3.34 10.63 -3.01
CA GLU A 46 1.95 10.42 -2.66
C GLU A 46 1.41 9.31 -3.57
N SER A 47 0.96 8.23 -2.96
CA SER A 47 0.32 7.14 -3.67
C SER A 47 -1.16 7.09 -3.30
N THR A 48 -2.01 6.94 -4.30
CA THR A 48 -3.46 6.79 -4.11
C THR A 48 -3.85 5.35 -4.42
N GLY A 49 -4.51 4.70 -3.48
CA GLY A 49 -4.94 3.31 -3.66
C GLY A 49 -5.92 2.89 -2.58
N LEU A 50 -6.41 1.66 -2.69
CA LEU A 50 -7.21 1.02 -1.67
C LEU A 50 -6.29 0.39 -0.61
N ARG A 51 -6.65 0.57 0.66
CA ARG A 51 -5.95 -0.09 1.77
C ARG A 51 -6.53 -1.47 1.98
N VAL A 52 -5.68 -2.48 1.86
CA VAL A 52 -6.02 -3.87 2.09
C VAL A 52 -5.21 -4.40 3.27
N PRO A 53 -5.81 -5.08 4.26
CA PRO A 53 -5.06 -5.69 5.35
C PRO A 53 -4.02 -6.68 4.81
N ALA A 54 -2.76 -6.57 5.23
CA ALA A 54 -1.69 -7.47 4.79
C ALA A 54 -1.99 -8.94 5.12
N ALA A 55 -2.65 -9.19 6.24
CA ALA A 55 -3.07 -10.54 6.65
C ALA A 55 -4.16 -11.17 5.76
N ALA A 56 -4.83 -10.38 4.90
CA ALA A 56 -5.86 -10.86 3.98
C ALA A 56 -5.30 -11.22 2.60
N VAL A 57 -4.01 -11.00 2.36
CA VAL A 57 -3.40 -11.29 1.05
C VAL A 57 -3.03 -12.76 0.95
N HIS A 58 -3.51 -13.38 -0.11
CA HIS A 58 -3.24 -14.76 -0.48
C HIS A 58 -2.51 -14.79 -1.83
N TYR A 59 -1.70 -15.82 -2.02
CA TYR A 59 -0.96 -16.03 -3.26
C TYR A 59 -1.43 -17.32 -3.90
N LEU A 60 -2.01 -17.24 -5.10
CA LEU A 60 -2.43 -18.41 -5.86
C LEU A 60 -1.46 -18.68 -7.01
N LYS A 61 -1.16 -19.95 -7.25
CA LYS A 61 -0.49 -20.42 -8.47
C LYS A 61 -1.47 -20.41 -9.64
N GLU A 62 -0.95 -20.54 -10.85
CA GLU A 62 -1.79 -20.65 -12.06
C GLU A 62 -2.74 -21.86 -12.02
N ASP A 63 -2.41 -22.91 -11.29
CA ASP A 63 -3.24 -24.09 -11.07
C ASP A 63 -4.35 -23.89 -10.02
N GLY A 64 -4.41 -22.71 -9.38
CA GLY A 64 -5.38 -22.38 -8.34
C GLY A 64 -5.01 -22.87 -6.94
N THR A 65 -3.85 -23.47 -6.76
CA THR A 65 -3.37 -23.89 -5.43
C THR A 65 -2.79 -22.69 -4.67
N GLU A 66 -3.06 -22.64 -3.36
CA GLU A 66 -2.54 -21.58 -2.49
C GLU A 66 -1.07 -21.86 -2.14
N ALA A 67 -0.28 -20.79 -2.08
CA ALA A 67 1.09 -20.81 -1.62
C ALA A 67 1.24 -19.99 -0.33
N GLU A 68 2.11 -20.47 0.56
CA GLU A 68 2.35 -19.81 1.85
C GLU A 68 3.16 -18.51 1.71
N THR A 69 3.90 -18.35 0.61
CA THR A 69 4.80 -17.21 0.40
C THR A 69 4.76 -16.70 -1.03
N GLN A 70 5.12 -15.44 -1.19
CA GLN A 70 5.29 -14.81 -2.50
C GLN A 70 6.41 -15.51 -3.31
N GLY A 71 6.12 -15.86 -4.57
CA GLY A 71 7.07 -16.44 -5.53
C GLY A 71 6.90 -15.84 -6.92
N GLU A 72 7.83 -16.12 -7.84
CA GLU A 72 7.89 -15.49 -9.17
C GLU A 72 6.66 -15.73 -10.06
N ASN A 73 5.87 -16.79 -9.82
CA ASN A 73 4.70 -17.14 -10.64
C ASN A 73 3.40 -17.19 -9.85
N TYR A 74 3.30 -16.35 -8.80
CA TYR A 74 2.09 -16.30 -7.98
C TYR A 74 1.27 -15.06 -8.26
N ILE A 75 -0.04 -15.23 -8.26
CA ILE A 75 -1.02 -14.17 -8.43
C ILE A 75 -1.45 -13.71 -7.04
N PRO A 76 -1.10 -12.48 -6.63
CA PRO A 76 -1.57 -11.93 -5.37
C PRO A 76 -3.07 -11.60 -5.46
N GLY A 77 -3.79 -11.86 -4.40
CA GLY A 77 -5.22 -11.56 -4.34
C GLY A 77 -5.77 -11.60 -2.92
N VAL A 78 -7.02 -11.27 -2.82
CA VAL A 78 -7.79 -11.30 -1.57
C VAL A 78 -9.11 -11.99 -1.79
N TYR A 79 -9.64 -12.60 -0.75
CA TYR A 79 -11.00 -13.13 -0.77
C TYR A 79 -11.99 -12.03 -0.36
N VAL A 80 -12.93 -11.75 -1.24
CA VAL A 80 -14.01 -10.78 -1.03
C VAL A 80 -15.32 -11.54 -0.79
N LYS A 81 -16.08 -11.10 0.18
CA LYS A 81 -17.39 -11.65 0.45
C LYS A 81 -18.43 -11.09 -0.53
N TYR A 82 -18.99 -11.96 -1.32
CA TYR A 82 -20.08 -11.66 -2.25
C TYR A 82 -21.36 -12.41 -1.80
N GLY A 83 -22.22 -11.74 -1.06
CA GLY A 83 -23.36 -12.40 -0.41
C GLY A 83 -22.87 -13.46 0.58
N ASN A 84 -23.13 -14.73 0.31
CA ASN A 84 -22.69 -15.87 1.13
C ASN A 84 -21.52 -16.65 0.49
N ILE A 85 -20.80 -16.07 -0.46
CA ILE A 85 -19.75 -16.75 -1.20
C ILE A 85 -18.46 -15.94 -1.08
N ALA A 86 -17.35 -16.64 -0.84
CA ALA A 86 -16.01 -16.06 -0.96
C ALA A 86 -15.59 -16.06 -2.43
N ARG A 87 -15.11 -14.92 -2.94
CA ARG A 87 -14.53 -14.80 -4.27
C ARG A 87 -13.11 -14.32 -4.20
N PHE A 88 -12.23 -15.01 -4.93
CA PHE A 88 -10.86 -14.57 -5.09
C PHE A 88 -10.79 -13.40 -6.08
N CYS A 89 -10.30 -12.27 -5.61
CA CYS A 89 -10.10 -11.06 -6.39
C CYS A 89 -8.60 -10.76 -6.49
N LYS A 90 -8.08 -10.71 -7.71
CA LYS A 90 -6.69 -10.30 -7.95
C LYS A 90 -6.46 -8.89 -7.47
N ILE A 91 -5.28 -8.63 -6.94
CA ILE A 91 -4.82 -7.30 -6.54
C ILE A 91 -3.58 -6.92 -7.33
N ASP A 92 -3.43 -5.61 -7.52
CA ASP A 92 -2.30 -5.03 -8.22
C ASP A 92 -1.68 -3.97 -7.31
N PRO A 93 -0.37 -4.04 -7.01
CA PRO A 93 0.27 -3.04 -6.18
C PRO A 93 0.28 -1.67 -6.87
N VAL A 94 0.22 -0.60 -6.08
CA VAL A 94 0.28 0.78 -6.60
C VAL A 94 1.64 1.09 -7.22
N ASP A 95 2.69 0.45 -6.73
CA ASP A 95 4.06 0.60 -7.22
C ASP A 95 4.55 -0.74 -7.76
N ALA A 96 4.79 -0.81 -9.08
CA ALA A 96 5.25 -2.04 -9.74
C ALA A 96 6.69 -2.41 -9.36
N ASP A 97 7.52 -1.42 -9.00
CA ASP A 97 8.92 -1.64 -8.61
C ASP A 97 9.05 -2.12 -7.16
N HIS A 98 8.03 -1.86 -6.35
CA HIS A 98 7.95 -2.31 -4.96
C HIS A 98 6.66 -3.11 -4.77
N PRO A 99 6.67 -4.39 -5.11
CA PRO A 99 5.48 -5.23 -4.98
C PRO A 99 5.03 -5.23 -3.52
N LEU A 100 3.83 -4.74 -3.29
CA LEU A 100 3.17 -4.70 -2.00
C LEU A 100 3.90 -3.80 -0.97
N VAL A 101 3.93 -2.49 -1.24
CA VAL A 101 4.39 -1.51 -0.24
C VAL A 101 3.49 -1.62 0.98
N THR A 102 4.06 -2.16 2.06
CA THR A 102 3.38 -2.25 3.34
C THR A 102 3.50 -0.92 4.08
N GLU A 103 2.39 -0.24 4.26
CA GLU A 103 2.31 0.87 5.21
C GLU A 103 1.77 0.31 6.54
N GLY A 104 2.66 -0.26 7.35
CA GLY A 104 2.27 -0.98 8.57
C GLY A 104 1.55 -2.28 8.26
N ASP A 105 0.35 -2.46 8.82
CA ASP A 105 -0.47 -3.68 8.65
C ASP A 105 -1.31 -3.68 7.36
N TYR A 106 -1.12 -2.70 6.46
CA TYR A 106 -1.93 -2.53 5.25
C TYR A 106 -1.05 -2.45 4.00
N ILE A 107 -1.62 -2.91 2.90
CA ILE A 107 -1.04 -2.84 1.56
C ILE A 107 -1.88 -1.89 0.72
N LEU A 108 -1.23 -1.04 -0.10
CA LEU A 108 -1.91 -0.19 -1.07
C LEU A 108 -2.03 -0.91 -2.40
N VAL A 109 -3.27 -1.05 -2.89
CA VAL A 109 -3.58 -1.70 -4.17
C VAL A 109 -4.38 -0.77 -5.07
N LEU A 110 -4.22 -0.94 -6.37
CA LEU A 110 -5.00 -0.20 -7.36
C LEU A 110 -6.47 -0.67 -7.33
N PRO A 111 -7.45 0.25 -7.41
CA PRO A 111 -8.84 -0.13 -7.52
C PRO A 111 -9.16 -0.74 -8.89
N LYS A 112 -10.21 -1.55 -8.96
CA LYS A 112 -10.74 -2.08 -10.21
C LYS A 112 -11.10 -0.96 -11.17
N GLY A 113 -10.68 -1.10 -12.43
CA GLY A 113 -10.96 -0.12 -13.50
C GLY A 113 -9.88 0.94 -13.66
N THR A 114 -8.76 0.84 -12.94
CA THR A 114 -7.56 1.62 -13.23
C THR A 114 -6.92 1.13 -14.53
N ASP A 115 -6.60 2.04 -15.44
CA ASP A 115 -5.99 1.69 -16.73
C ASP A 115 -4.68 0.91 -16.54
N GLY A 116 -4.57 -0.21 -17.25
CA GLY A 116 -3.41 -1.10 -17.18
C GLY A 116 -3.37 -2.02 -15.95
N SER A 117 -4.29 -1.89 -14.99
CA SER A 117 -4.34 -2.73 -13.80
C SER A 117 -5.19 -3.98 -13.99
N VAL A 118 -4.70 -5.09 -13.43
CA VAL A 118 -5.45 -6.37 -13.35
C VAL A 118 -6.29 -6.48 -12.07
N SER A 119 -6.27 -5.46 -11.21
CA SER A 119 -6.98 -5.46 -9.94
C SER A 119 -8.49 -5.61 -10.12
N GLN A 120 -9.10 -6.42 -9.25
CA GLN A 120 -10.53 -6.71 -9.26
C GLN A 120 -11.25 -6.16 -8.03
N VAL A 121 -10.51 -5.63 -7.05
CA VAL A 121 -11.04 -5.09 -5.79
C VAL A 121 -11.60 -3.69 -6.00
N ARG A 122 -12.75 -3.42 -5.38
CA ARG A 122 -13.44 -2.13 -5.41
C ARG A 122 -13.48 -1.48 -4.04
N LEU A 123 -13.71 -0.19 -4.02
CA LEU A 123 -14.01 0.52 -2.79
C LEU A 123 -15.28 -0.06 -2.14
N TYR A 124 -15.21 -0.31 -0.84
CA TYR A 124 -16.25 -0.93 -0.01
C TYR A 124 -16.47 -2.44 -0.20
N ASP A 125 -15.61 -3.14 -0.92
CA ASP A 125 -15.63 -4.60 -0.91
C ASP A 125 -15.33 -5.13 0.50
N GLU A 126 -16.10 -6.12 0.97
CA GLU A 126 -15.89 -6.79 2.25
C GLU A 126 -14.80 -7.85 2.13
N ILE A 127 -13.60 -7.52 2.62
CA ILE A 127 -12.43 -8.41 2.54
C ILE A 127 -12.44 -9.39 3.72
N ILE A 128 -12.24 -10.67 3.42
CA ILE A 128 -12.14 -11.74 4.42
C ILE A 128 -10.69 -11.78 4.91
N VAL A 129 -10.47 -11.40 6.17
CA VAL A 129 -9.14 -11.33 6.79
C VAL A 129 -8.69 -12.68 7.34
N SER A 130 -9.64 -13.51 7.76
CA SER A 130 -9.34 -14.83 8.33
C SER A 130 -10.42 -15.85 7.98
N GLY A 131 -10.00 -17.06 7.66
CA GLY A 131 -10.90 -18.16 7.34
C GLY A 131 -10.10 -19.44 7.11
N GLN A 132 -10.71 -20.60 7.44
CA GLN A 132 -10.09 -21.89 7.17
C GLN A 132 -10.48 -22.37 5.78
N ASN A 133 -9.50 -22.87 5.03
CA ASN A 133 -9.70 -23.46 3.69
C ASN A 133 -10.51 -22.52 2.77
N LEU A 134 -10.07 -21.28 2.60
CA LEU A 134 -10.68 -20.37 1.66
C LEU A 134 -10.34 -20.82 0.23
N TYR A 135 -11.34 -20.82 -0.65
CA TYR A 135 -11.20 -21.05 -2.07
C TYR A 135 -12.27 -20.26 -2.82
N ASP A 136 -12.07 -20.01 -4.09
CA ASP A 136 -13.02 -19.28 -4.92
C ASP A 136 -14.34 -20.05 -5.05
N GLY A 137 -15.44 -19.39 -4.68
CA GLY A 137 -16.78 -20.01 -4.67
C GLY A 137 -17.15 -20.70 -3.35
N LYS A 138 -16.32 -20.63 -2.30
CA LYS A 138 -16.66 -21.20 -0.99
C LYS A 138 -17.88 -20.50 -0.39
N LEU A 139 -18.82 -21.29 0.10
CA LEU A 139 -19.93 -20.82 0.96
C LEU A 139 -19.40 -20.42 2.35
N LEU A 140 -19.78 -19.23 2.80
CA LEU A 140 -19.42 -18.63 4.08
C LEU A 140 -20.44 -18.92 5.17
#